data_683611b62729d43396e9866177d42ad4
#
_entry.id   683611b62729d43396e9866177d42ad4
#
_cell.length_a   1.000
_cell.length_b   1.000
_cell.length_c   1.000
_cell.angle_alpha   90.00
_cell.angle_beta   90.00
_cell.angle_gamma   90.00
#
_symmetry.space_group_name_H-M   'P 1'
#
loop_
_entity.id
_entity.type
_entity.pdbx_description
1 polymer ?
#
loop_
_entity_poly.entity_id
_entity_poly.type
_entity_poly.pdbx_seq_one_letter_code
_entity_poly.pdbx_strand_id
1 'polypeptide(L)'
;MSALKPGSAAPEMSLASLNGSGKLSLSQARQRGPAVAAFFKVSCPVCQFALPYLERIYKAYGDKNVSLFGVSQDNEKASRDFAREYKLTLPISLDDPSKYAASNAYGLTNVPTIFLISPEGKVEMASVGWDKKDIEELNQRVAKAAGVQPVAIFKPGEQVADFKAG
;
A
#
# COMPACT_ATOMS: atom_id res chain seq x y z
N MET A 1 12.99 14.04 -9.24
CA MET A 1 12.68 13.49 -7.91
C MET A 1 12.51 11.99 -8.01
N SER A 2 12.78 11.28 -6.94
CA SER A 2 12.58 9.82 -6.87
C SER A 2 11.80 9.50 -5.60
N ALA A 3 11.14 8.34 -5.58
CA ALA A 3 10.44 7.87 -4.40
C ALA A 3 11.38 7.82 -3.20
N LEU A 4 10.85 8.05 -2.02
CA LEU A 4 11.61 7.96 -0.78
C LEU A 4 12.28 6.60 -0.68
N LYS A 5 13.51 6.61 -0.19
CA LYS A 5 14.32 5.38 -0.08
C LYS A 5 14.33 4.86 1.35
N PRO A 6 14.65 3.57 1.53
CA PRO A 6 14.85 3.03 2.88
C PRO A 6 15.81 3.89 3.70
N GLY A 7 15.45 4.11 4.95
CA GLY A 7 16.15 4.99 5.87
C GLY A 7 15.60 6.40 5.95
N SER A 8 14.80 6.82 4.98
CA SER A 8 14.15 8.14 5.00
C SER A 8 13.07 8.20 6.07
N ALA A 9 12.87 9.38 6.66
CA ALA A 9 11.68 9.62 7.48
C ALA A 9 10.45 9.64 6.57
N ALA A 10 9.41 8.90 6.98
CA ALA A 10 8.15 8.89 6.25
C ALA A 10 7.32 10.11 6.65
N PRO A 11 6.96 10.99 5.69
CA PRO A 11 6.12 12.15 6.01
C PRO A 11 4.77 11.73 6.58
N GLU A 12 4.24 12.50 7.52
CA GLU A 12 2.91 12.27 8.04
C GLU A 12 1.89 12.43 6.93
N MET A 13 0.87 11.58 6.96
CA MET A 13 -0.31 11.67 6.12
C MET A 13 -1.54 11.70 7.01
N SER A 14 -2.49 12.57 6.67
CA SER A 14 -3.80 12.57 7.30
C SER A 14 -4.82 12.80 6.19
N LEU A 15 -5.33 11.72 5.64
CA LEU A 15 -6.12 11.73 4.41
C LEU A 15 -7.54 11.23 4.66
N ALA A 16 -8.49 11.75 3.90
CA ALA A 16 -9.87 11.30 3.99
C ALA A 16 -9.96 9.81 3.72
N SER A 17 -10.71 9.10 4.56
CA SER A 17 -10.94 7.67 4.37
C SER A 17 -12.05 7.44 3.34
N LEU A 18 -11.85 6.50 2.44
CA LEU A 18 -12.86 6.14 1.45
C LEU A 18 -14.12 5.58 2.12
N ASN A 19 -13.97 4.90 3.25
CA ASN A 19 -15.08 4.21 3.92
C ASN A 19 -15.86 5.11 4.87
N GLY A 20 -15.93 6.38 4.58
CA GLY A 20 -16.95 7.27 5.09
C GLY A 20 -16.52 8.25 6.15
N SER A 21 -16.20 7.86 7.34
CA SER A 21 -16.04 8.85 8.41
C SER A 21 -14.59 8.97 8.86
N GLY A 22 -14.10 10.20 8.86
CA GLY A 22 -12.82 10.52 9.45
C GLY A 22 -11.66 10.42 8.49
N LYS A 23 -10.47 10.43 9.06
CA LYS A 23 -9.22 10.46 8.32
C LYS A 23 -8.38 9.25 8.70
N LEU A 24 -7.60 8.78 7.74
CA LEU A 24 -6.56 7.80 7.99
C LEU A 24 -5.25 8.57 8.18
N SER A 25 -4.62 8.43 9.34
CA SER A 25 -3.34 9.07 9.61
C SER A 25 -2.25 8.03 9.77
N LEU A 26 -1.07 8.34 9.25
CA LEU A 26 0.08 7.45 9.36
C LEU A 26 0.49 7.27 10.82
N SER A 27 0.47 8.34 11.61
CA SER A 27 0.86 8.27 13.01
C SER A 27 -0.04 7.31 13.80
N GLN A 28 -1.35 7.30 13.54
CA GLN A 28 -2.26 6.35 14.17
C GLN A 28 -2.02 4.92 13.66
N ALA A 29 -1.81 4.77 12.36
CA ALA A 29 -1.54 3.45 11.78
C ALA A 29 -0.29 2.82 12.40
N ARG A 30 0.76 3.63 12.66
CA ARG A 30 2.01 3.14 13.24
C ARG A 30 1.91 2.75 14.70
N GLN A 31 0.86 3.15 15.40
CA GLN A 31 0.67 2.76 16.80
C GLN A 31 0.46 1.26 16.98
N ARG A 32 -0.05 0.59 15.95
CA ARG A 32 -0.29 -0.86 15.99
C ARG A 32 0.93 -1.68 15.59
N GLY A 33 1.91 -1.07 14.98
CA GLY A 33 3.07 -1.74 14.41
C GLY A 33 3.47 -1.06 13.10
N PRO A 34 4.19 -1.75 12.22
CA PRO A 34 4.54 -1.17 10.93
C PRO A 34 3.32 -0.93 10.06
N ALA A 35 3.46 -0.02 9.11
CA ALA A 35 2.39 0.34 8.18
C ALA A 35 2.86 0.11 6.73
N VAL A 36 1.96 -0.44 5.92
CA VAL A 36 2.16 -0.55 4.47
C VAL A 36 1.26 0.45 3.79
N ALA A 37 1.83 1.36 3.02
CA ALA A 37 1.11 2.35 2.25
C ALA A 37 1.32 2.08 0.76
N ALA A 38 0.24 1.81 0.04
CA ALA A 38 0.28 1.51 -1.38
C ALA A 38 -0.39 2.61 -2.18
N PHE A 39 0.41 3.43 -2.84
CA PHE A 39 -0.09 4.51 -3.69
C PHE A 39 -0.49 3.95 -5.05
N PHE A 40 -1.66 4.33 -5.53
CA PHE A 40 -2.17 3.78 -6.79
C PHE A 40 -3.09 4.77 -7.51
N LYS A 41 -3.35 4.47 -8.78
CA LYS A 41 -4.28 5.19 -9.62
C LYS A 41 -5.21 4.19 -10.30
N VAL A 42 -6.51 4.52 -10.38
CA VAL A 42 -7.50 3.56 -10.87
C VAL A 42 -7.32 3.22 -12.34
N SER A 43 -6.78 4.13 -13.13
CA SER A 43 -6.55 3.90 -14.58
C SER A 43 -5.23 3.19 -14.90
N CYS A 44 -4.45 2.88 -13.89
CA CYS A 44 -3.12 2.27 -14.07
C CYS A 44 -3.24 0.75 -14.16
N PRO A 45 -2.87 0.13 -15.31
CA PRO A 45 -2.97 -1.34 -15.45
C PRO A 45 -2.12 -2.10 -14.44
N VAL A 46 -0.93 -1.58 -14.11
CA VAL A 46 -0.05 -2.24 -13.13
C VAL A 46 -0.67 -2.16 -11.72
N CYS A 47 -1.35 -1.07 -11.41
CA CYS A 47 -2.10 -0.95 -10.16
C CYS A 47 -3.25 -1.94 -10.09
N GLN A 48 -3.99 -2.09 -11.20
CA GLN A 48 -5.07 -3.07 -11.31
C GLN A 48 -4.57 -4.50 -11.09
N PHE A 49 -3.33 -4.76 -11.51
CA PHE A 49 -2.67 -6.04 -11.29
C PHE A 49 -2.20 -6.20 -9.83
N ALA A 50 -1.59 -5.17 -9.26
CA ALA A 50 -0.90 -5.25 -7.96
C ALA A 50 -1.85 -5.22 -6.76
N LEU A 51 -2.89 -4.39 -6.79
CA LEU A 51 -3.76 -4.19 -5.63
C LEU A 51 -4.44 -5.48 -5.14
N PRO A 52 -4.90 -6.39 -6.02
CA PRO A 52 -5.44 -7.67 -5.57
C PRO A 52 -4.44 -8.53 -4.77
N TYR A 53 -3.15 -8.47 -5.08
CA TYR A 53 -2.14 -9.19 -4.29
C TYR A 53 -1.93 -8.52 -2.92
N LEU A 54 -1.98 -7.20 -2.86
CA LEU A 54 -1.95 -6.50 -1.57
C LEU A 54 -3.16 -6.83 -0.72
N GLU A 55 -4.31 -7.02 -1.34
CA GLU A 55 -5.51 -7.48 -0.64
C GLU A 55 -5.29 -8.85 -0.01
N ARG A 56 -4.58 -9.75 -0.69
CA ARG A 56 -4.23 -11.06 -0.11
C ARG A 56 -3.37 -10.92 1.13
N ILE A 57 -2.41 -10.01 1.12
CA ILE A 57 -1.56 -9.71 2.29
C ILE A 57 -2.43 -9.11 3.40
N TYR A 58 -3.31 -8.18 3.07
CA TYR A 58 -4.20 -7.57 4.04
C TYR A 58 -5.09 -8.62 4.72
N LYS A 59 -5.68 -9.53 3.94
CA LYS A 59 -6.53 -10.58 4.51
C LYS A 59 -5.76 -11.52 5.42
N ALA A 60 -4.48 -11.73 5.13
CA ALA A 60 -3.65 -12.63 5.94
C ALA A 60 -3.25 -11.99 7.26
N TYR A 61 -2.94 -10.69 7.29
CA TYR A 61 -2.29 -10.07 8.45
C TYR A 61 -2.94 -8.78 8.94
N GLY A 62 -3.96 -8.26 8.27
CA GLY A 62 -4.46 -6.91 8.51
C GLY A 62 -5.02 -6.63 9.90
N ASP A 63 -5.31 -7.68 10.68
CA ASP A 63 -5.77 -7.55 12.06
C ASP A 63 -4.70 -7.90 13.10
N LYS A 64 -3.42 -8.03 12.69
CA LYS A 64 -2.36 -8.61 13.52
C LYS A 64 -1.18 -7.66 13.72
N ASN A 65 -1.40 -6.55 14.40
CA ASN A 65 -0.31 -5.61 14.77
C ASN A 65 0.43 -5.00 13.58
N VAL A 66 -0.25 -4.91 12.46
CA VAL A 66 0.23 -4.22 11.25
C VAL A 66 -0.93 -3.45 10.65
N SER A 67 -0.62 -2.41 9.88
CA SER A 67 -1.62 -1.66 9.14
C SER A 67 -1.28 -1.70 7.67
N LEU A 68 -2.26 -2.02 6.83
CA LEU A 68 -2.10 -1.95 5.38
C LEU A 68 -3.22 -1.08 4.82
N PHE A 69 -2.87 -0.13 3.98
CA PHE A 69 -3.87 0.72 3.34
C PHE A 69 -3.41 1.19 1.98
N GLY A 70 -4.39 1.48 1.13
CA GLY A 70 -4.13 2.11 -0.15
C GLY A 70 -4.22 3.62 -0.04
N VAL A 71 -3.49 4.32 -0.90
CA VAL A 71 -3.59 5.77 -1.07
C VAL A 71 -3.93 6.01 -2.53
N SER A 72 -5.19 6.38 -2.78
CA SER A 72 -5.69 6.60 -4.13
C SER A 72 -5.41 8.02 -4.60
N GLN A 73 -4.95 8.14 -5.84
CA GLN A 73 -4.75 9.44 -6.49
C GLN A 73 -6.02 9.92 -7.24
N ASP A 74 -7.14 9.23 -7.07
CA ASP A 74 -8.38 9.56 -7.73
C ASP A 74 -9.45 10.02 -6.74
N ASN A 75 -10.58 10.53 -7.27
CA ASN A 75 -11.66 10.99 -6.42
C ASN A 75 -12.37 9.81 -5.73
N GLU A 76 -13.28 10.15 -4.82
CA GLU A 76 -13.99 9.17 -4.02
C GLU A 76 -14.78 8.17 -4.88
N LYS A 77 -15.52 8.66 -5.87
CA LYS A 77 -16.35 7.81 -6.71
C LYS A 77 -15.50 6.81 -7.50
N ALA A 78 -14.46 7.28 -8.18
CA ALA A 78 -13.58 6.40 -8.96
C ALA A 78 -12.87 5.38 -8.07
N SER A 79 -12.44 5.79 -6.89
CA SER A 79 -11.78 4.91 -5.93
C SER A 79 -12.73 3.86 -5.38
N ARG A 80 -13.97 4.23 -5.10
CA ARG A 80 -14.99 3.30 -4.62
C ARG A 80 -15.36 2.26 -5.68
N ASP A 81 -15.52 2.70 -6.93
CA ASP A 81 -15.80 1.80 -8.05
C ASP A 81 -14.65 0.82 -8.27
N PHE A 82 -13.42 1.31 -8.17
CA PHE A 82 -12.22 0.46 -8.27
C PHE A 82 -12.19 -0.59 -7.14
N ALA A 83 -12.43 -0.18 -5.91
CA ALA A 83 -12.44 -1.11 -4.78
C ALA A 83 -13.50 -2.20 -4.95
N ARG A 84 -14.66 -1.83 -5.49
CA ARG A 84 -15.74 -2.79 -5.76
C ARG A 84 -15.36 -3.75 -6.88
N GLU A 85 -14.82 -3.24 -7.97
CA GLU A 85 -14.43 -4.05 -9.13
C GLU A 85 -13.37 -5.09 -8.75
N TYR A 86 -12.36 -4.68 -7.99
CA TYR A 86 -11.26 -5.57 -7.60
C TYR A 86 -11.48 -6.24 -6.24
N LYS A 87 -12.66 -6.07 -5.65
CA LYS A 87 -13.04 -6.70 -4.37
C LYS A 87 -12.06 -6.40 -3.25
N LEU A 88 -11.65 -5.14 -3.15
CA LEU A 88 -10.71 -4.71 -2.13
C LEU A 88 -11.45 -4.38 -0.84
N THR A 89 -10.98 -4.93 0.28
CA THR A 89 -11.50 -4.63 1.62
C THR A 89 -10.48 -3.89 2.48
N LEU A 90 -9.21 -3.82 2.04
CA LEU A 90 -8.22 -3.03 2.77
C LEU A 90 -8.66 -1.55 2.79
N PRO A 91 -8.32 -0.83 3.88
CA PRO A 91 -8.66 0.59 3.96
C PRO A 91 -8.01 1.36 2.81
N ILE A 92 -8.74 2.33 2.27
CA ILE A 92 -8.24 3.21 1.21
C ILE A 92 -8.41 4.64 1.69
N SER A 93 -7.37 5.43 1.55
CA SER A 93 -7.40 6.87 1.78
C SER A 93 -7.27 7.59 0.44
N LEU A 94 -7.69 8.85 0.43
CA LEU A 94 -7.75 9.65 -0.78
C LEU A 94 -6.72 10.77 -0.73
N ASP A 95 -5.76 10.74 -1.65
CA ASP A 95 -4.85 11.86 -1.88
C ASP A 95 -5.56 12.79 -2.87
N ASP A 96 -5.83 14.02 -2.43
CA ASP A 96 -6.64 14.96 -3.19
C ASP A 96 -6.09 15.12 -4.62
N PRO A 97 -6.87 14.78 -5.66
CA PRO A 97 -6.39 14.86 -7.05
C PRO A 97 -6.01 16.28 -7.49
N SER A 98 -6.50 17.30 -6.80
CA SER A 98 -6.14 18.70 -7.12
C SER A 98 -4.77 19.08 -6.59
N LYS A 99 -4.21 18.33 -5.63
CA LYS A 99 -2.97 18.71 -4.95
C LYS A 99 -1.91 17.62 -4.94
N TYR A 100 -2.30 16.36 -4.85
CA TYR A 100 -1.40 15.20 -4.68
C TYR A 100 -0.39 15.42 -3.55
N ALA A 101 -0.84 15.98 -2.43
CA ALA A 101 0.07 16.37 -1.35
C ALA A 101 0.86 15.18 -0.80
N ALA A 102 0.21 14.06 -0.55
CA ALA A 102 0.89 12.87 -0.03
C ALA A 102 1.82 12.27 -1.08
N SER A 103 1.35 12.12 -2.32
CA SER A 103 2.17 11.59 -3.41
C SER A 103 3.43 12.43 -3.61
N ASN A 104 3.29 13.76 -3.59
CA ASN A 104 4.43 14.66 -3.74
C ASN A 104 5.39 14.55 -2.57
N ALA A 105 4.87 14.49 -1.34
CA ALA A 105 5.71 14.36 -0.14
C ALA A 105 6.52 13.07 -0.15
N TYR A 106 5.97 11.99 -0.70
CA TYR A 106 6.65 10.70 -0.80
C TYR A 106 7.50 10.57 -2.07
N GLY A 107 7.58 11.62 -2.88
CA GLY A 107 8.43 11.66 -4.07
C GLY A 107 8.01 10.69 -5.16
N LEU A 108 6.71 10.40 -5.28
CA LEU A 108 6.24 9.45 -6.27
C LEU A 108 6.60 9.87 -7.69
N THR A 109 7.14 8.93 -8.45
CA THR A 109 7.39 9.09 -9.89
C THR A 109 6.45 8.21 -10.71
N ASN A 110 6.03 7.10 -10.14
CA ASN A 110 5.20 6.10 -10.80
C ASN A 110 4.23 5.51 -9.79
N VAL A 111 3.17 4.89 -10.27
CA VAL A 111 2.28 4.07 -9.47
C VAL A 111 2.17 2.68 -10.10
N PRO A 112 1.98 1.61 -9.32
CA PRO A 112 1.93 1.64 -7.87
C PRO A 112 3.32 1.87 -7.26
N THR A 113 3.36 2.52 -6.10
CA THR A 113 4.55 2.53 -5.26
C THR A 113 4.13 2.11 -3.86
N ILE A 114 4.82 1.14 -3.30
CA ILE A 114 4.48 0.54 -2.03
C ILE A 114 5.60 0.81 -1.03
N PHE A 115 5.24 1.36 0.12
CA PHE A 115 6.18 1.63 1.20
C PHE A 115 5.85 0.76 2.39
N LEU A 116 6.88 0.16 3.00
CA LEU A 116 6.79 -0.39 4.34
C LEU A 116 7.45 0.60 5.29
N ILE A 117 6.69 1.03 6.30
CA ILE A 117 7.11 2.07 7.23
C ILE A 117 7.16 1.48 8.63
N SER A 118 8.28 1.66 9.33
CA SER A 118 8.46 1.14 10.67
C SER A 118 7.55 1.86 11.68
N PRO A 119 7.32 1.26 12.87
CA PRO A 119 6.58 1.96 13.94
C PRO A 119 7.18 3.31 14.29
N GLU A 120 8.50 3.47 14.13
CA GLU A 120 9.21 4.73 14.42
C GLU A 120 9.09 5.76 13.30
N GLY A 121 8.46 5.40 12.17
CA GLY A 121 8.25 6.34 11.07
C GLY A 121 9.36 6.38 10.04
N LYS A 122 10.13 5.33 9.90
CA LYS A 122 11.17 5.22 8.88
C LYS A 122 10.71 4.32 7.74
N VAL A 123 11.03 4.70 6.51
CA VAL A 123 10.81 3.84 5.35
C VAL A 123 11.77 2.66 5.45
N GLU A 124 11.25 1.45 5.47
CA GLU A 124 12.04 0.21 5.48
C GLU A 124 12.14 -0.43 4.11
N MET A 125 11.08 -0.30 3.31
CA MET A 125 11.04 -0.77 1.92
C MET A 125 10.34 0.27 1.06
N ALA A 126 10.78 0.38 -0.19
CA ALA A 126 10.08 1.15 -1.22
C ALA A 126 10.13 0.34 -2.51
N SER A 127 8.97 -0.03 -3.04
CA SER A 127 8.87 -0.82 -4.26
C SER A 127 8.08 -0.04 -5.30
N VAL A 128 8.67 0.22 -6.45
CA VAL A 128 8.08 1.01 -7.54
C VAL A 128 7.66 0.08 -8.67
N GLY A 129 6.41 0.20 -9.10
CA GLY A 129 5.83 -0.72 -10.07
C GLY A 129 5.48 -2.05 -9.42
N TRP A 130 5.46 -3.11 -10.20
CA TRP A 130 5.28 -4.47 -9.69
C TRP A 130 6.60 -5.21 -9.73
N ASP A 131 7.02 -5.71 -8.60
CA ASP A 131 8.20 -6.57 -8.47
C ASP A 131 7.82 -7.73 -7.54
N LYS A 132 7.76 -8.93 -8.12
CA LYS A 132 7.33 -10.12 -7.38
C LYS A 132 8.22 -10.41 -6.17
N LYS A 133 9.54 -10.21 -6.32
CA LYS A 133 10.47 -10.43 -5.21
C LYS A 133 10.21 -9.46 -4.06
N ASP A 134 9.94 -8.19 -4.38
CA ASP A 134 9.62 -7.20 -3.37
C ASP A 134 8.33 -7.56 -2.63
N ILE A 135 7.33 -8.08 -3.34
CA ILE A 135 6.07 -8.48 -2.71
C ILE A 135 6.29 -9.71 -1.81
N GLU A 136 7.11 -10.64 -2.22
CA GLU A 136 7.47 -11.78 -1.37
C GLU A 136 8.21 -11.32 -0.12
N GLU A 137 9.14 -10.38 -0.25
CA GLU A 137 9.85 -9.82 0.90
C GLU A 137 8.90 -9.06 1.81
N LEU A 138 7.98 -8.27 1.25
CA LEU A 138 6.97 -7.56 2.01
C LEU A 138 6.13 -8.55 2.82
N ASN A 139 5.70 -9.63 2.19
CA ASN A 139 4.93 -10.69 2.87
C ASN A 139 5.70 -11.26 4.06
N GLN A 140 7.00 -11.55 3.89
CA GLN A 140 7.83 -12.07 4.97
C GLN A 140 7.96 -11.08 6.12
N ARG A 141 8.23 -9.82 5.81
CA ARG A 141 8.40 -8.78 6.84
C ARG A 141 7.11 -8.49 7.59
N VAL A 142 5.99 -8.45 6.88
CA VAL A 142 4.68 -8.21 7.51
C VAL A 142 4.30 -9.38 8.41
N ALA A 143 4.51 -10.61 7.96
CA ALA A 143 4.25 -11.81 8.78
C ALA A 143 5.08 -11.80 10.06
N LYS A 144 6.35 -11.44 9.96
CA LYS A 144 7.24 -11.35 11.12
C LYS A 144 6.73 -10.32 12.12
N ALA A 145 6.35 -9.14 11.65
CA ALA A 145 5.81 -8.08 12.50
C ALA A 145 4.49 -8.50 13.13
N ALA A 146 3.68 -9.26 12.41
CA ALA A 146 2.40 -9.79 12.92
C ALA A 146 2.60 -10.94 13.91
N GLY A 147 3.80 -11.49 14.00
CA GLY A 147 4.10 -12.59 14.91
C GLY A 147 3.57 -13.94 14.45
N VAL A 148 3.42 -14.13 13.14
CA VAL A 148 2.87 -15.37 12.56
C VAL A 148 3.78 -15.89 11.45
N GLN A 149 3.60 -17.16 11.09
CA GLN A 149 4.28 -17.72 9.94
C GLN A 149 3.75 -17.09 8.65
N PRO A 150 4.62 -16.87 7.64
CA PRO A 150 4.16 -16.31 6.38
C PRO A 150 3.12 -17.21 5.70
N VAL A 151 2.05 -16.59 5.21
CA VAL A 151 1.04 -17.26 4.41
C VAL A 151 1.46 -17.13 2.94
N ALA A 152 1.33 -18.19 2.17
CA ALA A 152 1.61 -18.13 0.74
C ALA A 152 0.58 -17.25 0.06
N ILE A 153 1.01 -16.13 -0.53
CA ILE A 153 0.11 -15.20 -1.22
C ILE A 153 -0.02 -15.51 -2.71
N PHE A 154 0.93 -16.25 -3.27
CA PHE A 154 0.80 -16.76 -4.63
C PHE A 154 0.35 -18.21 -4.56
N LYS A 155 -0.69 -18.55 -5.33
CA LYS A 155 -1.25 -19.92 -5.32
C LYS A 155 -0.33 -20.87 -6.06
N PRO A 156 -0.26 -22.16 -5.67
CA PRO A 156 0.50 -23.14 -6.42
C PRO A 156 0.04 -23.17 -7.88
N GLY A 157 0.99 -23.09 -8.81
CA GLY A 157 0.70 -23.08 -10.24
C GLY A 157 0.19 -21.77 -10.80
N GLU A 158 -0.03 -20.77 -9.96
CA GLU A 158 -0.43 -19.43 -10.43
C GLU A 158 0.73 -18.78 -11.16
N GLN A 159 0.49 -18.34 -12.39
CA GLN A 159 1.50 -17.62 -13.15
C GLN A 159 1.45 -16.14 -12.78
N VAL A 160 2.53 -15.66 -12.18
CA VAL A 160 2.63 -14.28 -11.70
C VAL A 160 3.83 -13.65 -12.37
N ALA A 161 3.63 -12.49 -12.99
CA ALA A 161 4.72 -11.77 -13.64
C ALA A 161 5.81 -11.40 -12.63
N ASP A 162 7.08 -11.51 -13.03
CA ASP A 162 8.19 -11.14 -12.16
C ASP A 162 8.28 -9.62 -11.99
N PHE A 163 8.00 -8.86 -13.04
CA PHE A 163 8.15 -7.41 -13.02
C PHE A 163 7.19 -6.74 -14.00
N LYS A 164 6.66 -5.57 -13.61
CA LYS A 164 5.92 -4.66 -14.47
C LYS A 164 6.30 -3.23 -14.09
N ALA A 165 6.74 -2.43 -15.06
CA ALA A 165 7.01 -1.02 -14.83
C ALA A 165 5.69 -0.29 -14.53
N GLY A 166 5.73 0.55 -13.51
CA GLY A 166 4.57 1.37 -13.16
C GLY A 166 4.34 2.55 -14.09
#